data_01bc66bd57f1479f84effb64e22b98ec
#
_entry.id   01bc66bd57f1479f84effb64e22b98ec
#
_cell.length_a   1.000
_cell.length_b   1.000
_cell.length_c   1.000
_cell.angle_alpha   90.00
_cell.angle_beta   90.00
_cell.angle_gamma   90.00
#
_symmetry.space_group_name_H-M   'P 1'
#
loop_
_entity.id
_entity.type
_entity.pdbx_description
1 polymer ?
#
loop_
_entity_poly.entity_id
_entity_poly.type
_entity_poly.pdbx_seq_one_letter_code
_entity_poly.pdbx_strand_id
1 'polypeptide(L)'
;MKSRKNLVSIIINCYNGEKYLKEALLSIKAQTYKNWELIFWDNRSTDNSVKILKSLKIENLRYFLSKTHTSLYAARNMAIQKAKGEFIGFIDVDDLWEKNKLKKQIKLFND
;
A
#
# COMPACT_ATOMS: atom_id res chain seq x y z
N MET A 1 -8.89 -4.79 -15.38
CA MET A 1 -7.43 -4.92 -15.34
C MET A 1 -6.77 -3.55 -15.41
N LYS A 2 -5.78 -3.31 -14.57
CA LYS A 2 -5.07 -2.03 -14.55
C LYS A 2 -4.01 -1.98 -15.65
N SER A 3 -3.88 -0.82 -16.30
CA SER A 3 -2.81 -0.57 -17.25
C SER A 3 -1.48 -0.47 -16.52
N ARG A 4 -0.41 -1.02 -17.11
CA ARG A 4 0.93 -0.86 -16.53
C ARG A 4 1.47 0.56 -16.71
N LYS A 5 1.03 1.24 -17.77
CA LYS A 5 1.44 2.63 -18.00
C LYS A 5 0.90 3.49 -16.87
N ASN A 6 1.79 4.21 -16.20
CA ASN A 6 1.46 5.04 -15.04
C ASN A 6 0.81 4.29 -13.89
N LEU A 7 0.99 2.97 -13.82
CA LEU A 7 0.55 2.19 -12.67
C LEU A 7 1.42 2.52 -11.47
N VAL A 8 0.78 2.81 -10.35
CA VAL A 8 1.47 3.05 -9.08
C VAL A 8 1.35 1.82 -8.21
N SER A 9 2.47 1.29 -7.75
CA SER A 9 2.49 0.27 -6.72
C SER A 9 2.59 0.95 -5.36
N ILE A 10 1.49 0.95 -4.63
CA ILE A 10 1.47 1.52 -3.28
C ILE A 10 1.89 0.43 -2.31
N ILE A 11 2.93 0.68 -1.54
CA ILE A 11 3.48 -0.28 -0.61
C ILE A 11 3.18 0.17 0.82
N ILE A 12 2.55 -0.71 1.59
CA ILE A 12 2.37 -0.53 3.01
C ILE A 12 2.97 -1.73 3.74
N ASN A 13 3.91 -1.46 4.64
CA ASN A 13 4.45 -2.47 5.53
C ASN A 13 3.73 -2.37 6.86
N CYS A 14 3.24 -3.50 7.34
CA CYS A 14 2.46 -3.52 8.57
C CYS A 14 3.04 -4.50 9.57
N TYR A 15 3.26 -4.00 10.78
CA TYR A 15 3.49 -4.84 11.94
C TYR A 15 2.68 -4.25 13.09
N ASN A 16 1.60 -4.96 13.47
CA ASN A 16 0.74 -4.56 14.58
C ASN A 16 0.27 -3.10 14.47
N GLY A 17 -0.33 -2.79 13.32
CA GLY A 17 -0.79 -1.43 13.01
C GLY A 17 -2.27 -1.18 13.24
N GLU A 18 -2.98 -2.05 13.98
CA GLU A 18 -4.44 -2.00 14.05
C GLU A 18 -4.99 -0.65 14.50
N LYS A 19 -4.25 0.12 15.30
CA LYS A 19 -4.73 1.38 15.85
C LYS A 19 -5.04 2.42 14.77
N TYR A 20 -4.21 2.49 13.72
CA TYR A 20 -4.33 3.52 12.68
C TYR A 20 -4.56 2.97 11.28
N LEU A 21 -4.44 1.66 11.10
CA LEU A 21 -4.41 1.04 9.77
C LEU A 21 -5.66 1.33 8.95
N LYS A 22 -6.84 1.28 9.56
CA LYS A 22 -8.10 1.49 8.83
C LYS A 22 -8.12 2.84 8.14
N GLU A 23 -7.70 3.89 8.84
CA GLU A 23 -7.72 5.25 8.29
C GLU A 23 -6.71 5.40 7.17
N ALA A 24 -5.52 4.82 7.31
CA ALA A 24 -4.52 4.82 6.25
C ALA A 24 -5.05 4.13 4.99
N LEU A 25 -5.65 2.95 5.14
CA LEU A 25 -6.21 2.20 4.02
C LEU A 25 -7.38 2.93 3.36
N LEU A 26 -8.23 3.57 4.14
CA LEU A 26 -9.34 4.37 3.59
C LEU A 26 -8.82 5.55 2.78
N SER A 27 -7.71 6.16 3.20
CA SER A 27 -7.11 7.26 2.43
C SER A 27 -6.56 6.79 1.08
N ILE A 28 -6.14 5.54 0.98
CA ILE A 28 -5.75 4.93 -0.30
C ILE A 28 -6.99 4.70 -1.17
N LYS A 29 -8.04 4.12 -0.60
CA LYS A 29 -9.28 3.89 -1.35
C LYS A 29 -9.91 5.18 -1.88
N ALA A 30 -9.73 6.27 -1.15
CA ALA A 30 -10.30 7.57 -1.50
C ALA A 30 -9.50 8.32 -2.56
N GLN A 31 -8.37 7.81 -3.03
CA GLN A 31 -7.58 8.47 -4.05
C GLN A 31 -8.40 8.68 -5.32
N THR A 32 -8.35 9.88 -5.88
CA THR A 32 -9.04 10.18 -7.13
C THR A 32 -8.37 9.52 -8.33
N TYR A 33 -7.05 9.35 -8.28
CA TYR A 33 -6.32 8.57 -9.27
C TYR A 33 -6.53 7.09 -8.98
N LYS A 34 -6.97 6.30 -9.96
CA LYS A 34 -7.41 4.92 -9.73
C LYS A 34 -6.45 3.86 -10.28
N ASN A 35 -5.42 4.24 -11.02
CA ASN A 35 -4.52 3.26 -11.62
C ASN A 35 -3.38 2.89 -10.66
N TRP A 36 -3.73 2.15 -9.62
CA TRP A 36 -2.79 1.69 -8.61
C TRP A 36 -3.10 0.26 -8.19
N GLU A 37 -2.08 -0.41 -7.67
CA GLU A 37 -2.18 -1.65 -6.91
C GLU A 37 -1.72 -1.38 -5.50
N LEU A 38 -2.25 -2.11 -4.53
CA LEU A 38 -1.80 -2.04 -3.14
C LEU A 38 -1.06 -3.31 -2.78
N ILE A 39 0.21 -3.17 -2.42
CA ILE A 39 1.02 -4.26 -1.90
C ILE A 39 1.04 -4.11 -0.38
N PHE A 40 0.37 -5.04 0.29
CA PHE A 40 0.35 -5.08 1.74
C PHE A 40 1.34 -6.15 2.21
N TRP A 41 2.42 -5.71 2.81
CA TRP A 41 3.42 -6.62 3.35
C TRP A 41 3.21 -6.74 4.86
N ASP A 42 2.72 -7.91 5.27
CA ASP A 42 2.47 -8.19 6.68
C ASP A 42 3.74 -8.77 7.30
N ASN A 43 4.38 -7.98 8.15
CA ASN A 43 5.62 -8.37 8.82
C ASN A 43 5.32 -9.20 10.08
N ARG A 44 4.38 -10.15 9.95
CA ARG A 44 3.96 -11.09 11.00
C ARG A 44 3.20 -10.41 12.13
N SER A 45 2.20 -9.61 11.80
CA SER A 45 1.32 -8.99 12.78
C SER A 45 0.59 -10.04 13.61
N THR A 46 0.45 -9.76 14.90
CA THR A 46 -0.25 -10.63 15.86
C THR A 46 -1.56 -10.02 16.34
N ASP A 47 -1.88 -8.80 15.88
CA ASP A 47 -3.10 -8.09 16.24
C ASP A 47 -4.17 -8.26 15.15
N ASN A 48 -5.15 -7.36 15.09
CA ASN A 48 -6.24 -7.42 14.13
C ASN A 48 -5.94 -6.73 12.79
N SER A 49 -4.69 -6.42 12.49
CA SER A 49 -4.33 -5.69 11.28
C SER A 49 -4.83 -6.38 10.00
N VAL A 50 -4.59 -7.68 9.85
CA VAL A 50 -5.01 -8.43 8.66
C VAL A 50 -6.53 -8.49 8.55
N LYS A 51 -7.22 -8.64 9.67
CA LYS A 51 -8.68 -8.65 9.71
C LYS A 51 -9.24 -7.31 9.24
N ILE A 52 -8.64 -6.21 9.67
CA ILE A 52 -9.03 -4.87 9.23
C ILE A 52 -8.82 -4.73 7.72
N LEU A 53 -7.66 -5.14 7.23
CA LEU A 53 -7.36 -5.09 5.80
C LEU A 53 -8.43 -5.81 4.97
N LYS A 54 -8.73 -7.04 5.35
CA LYS A 54 -9.70 -7.87 4.61
C LYS A 54 -11.11 -7.29 4.67
N SER A 55 -11.47 -6.65 5.79
CA SER A 55 -12.81 -6.08 5.94
C SER A 55 -13.10 -4.93 4.98
N LEU A 56 -12.08 -4.25 4.49
CA LEU A 56 -12.23 -3.08 3.62
C LEU A 56 -12.41 -3.43 2.15
N LYS A 57 -12.22 -4.69 1.77
CA LYS A 57 -12.46 -5.20 0.41
C LYS A 57 -11.81 -4.30 -0.65
N ILE A 58 -10.52 -4.07 -0.52
CA ILE A 58 -9.77 -3.22 -1.44
C ILE A 58 -9.53 -3.99 -2.74
N GLU A 59 -9.94 -3.39 -3.86
CA GLU A 59 -9.65 -3.96 -5.17
C GLU A 59 -8.15 -3.80 -5.46
N ASN A 60 -7.60 -4.68 -6.26
CA ASN A 60 -6.18 -4.65 -6.63
C ASN A 60 -5.25 -4.78 -5.42
N LEU A 61 -5.73 -5.44 -4.38
CA LEU A 61 -4.91 -5.77 -3.21
C LEU A 61 -4.09 -7.02 -3.49
N ARG A 62 -2.81 -6.94 -3.17
CA ARG A 62 -1.90 -8.09 -3.18
C ARG A 62 -1.30 -8.20 -1.79
N TYR A 63 -1.70 -9.24 -1.07
CA TYR A 63 -1.30 -9.49 0.31
C TYR A 63 -0.14 -10.46 0.36
N PHE A 64 0.89 -10.13 1.12
CA PHE A 64 2.04 -10.99 1.35
C PHE A 64 2.33 -11.09 2.84
N LEU A 65 2.47 -12.32 3.31
CA LEU A 65 2.90 -12.59 4.68
C LEU A 65 4.38 -12.86 4.69
N SER A 66 5.14 -12.11 5.46
CA SER A 66 6.58 -12.34 5.61
C SER A 66 6.82 -13.73 6.24
N LYS A 67 7.85 -14.42 5.79
CA LYS A 67 8.21 -15.73 6.37
C LYS A 67 8.62 -15.61 7.82
N THR A 68 9.30 -14.51 8.16
CA THR A 68 9.71 -14.21 9.52
C THR A 68 9.52 -12.73 9.77
N HIS A 69 9.48 -12.33 11.03
CA HIS A 69 9.52 -10.90 11.36
C HIS A 69 10.90 -10.35 11.03
N THR A 70 10.94 -9.27 10.26
CA THR A 70 12.19 -8.65 9.83
C THR A 70 12.22 -7.17 10.25
N SER A 71 13.35 -6.51 9.98
CA SER A 71 13.39 -5.06 10.09
C SER A 71 12.48 -4.41 9.06
N LEU A 72 12.07 -3.18 9.31
CA LEU A 72 11.29 -2.41 8.35
C LEU A 72 12.03 -2.28 7.01
N TYR A 73 13.33 -2.07 7.07
CA TYR A 73 14.16 -1.93 5.87
C TYR A 73 14.11 -3.19 5.00
N ALA A 74 14.28 -4.35 5.62
CA ALA A 74 14.21 -5.62 4.88
C ALA A 74 12.80 -5.86 4.32
N ALA A 75 11.77 -5.56 5.10
CA ALA A 75 10.39 -5.71 4.66
C ALA A 75 10.08 -4.83 3.45
N ARG A 76 10.55 -3.59 3.44
CA ARG A 76 10.39 -2.69 2.29
C ARG A 76 11.05 -3.25 1.04
N ASN A 77 12.27 -3.76 1.18
CA ASN A 77 13.00 -4.33 0.04
C ASN A 77 12.26 -5.52 -0.55
N MET A 78 11.72 -6.39 0.28
CA MET A 78 10.95 -7.54 -0.20
C MET A 78 9.66 -7.11 -0.88
N ALA A 79 8.97 -6.13 -0.33
CA ALA A 79 7.73 -5.62 -0.90
C ALA A 79 7.97 -4.95 -2.26
N ILE A 80 9.06 -4.19 -2.40
CA ILE A 80 9.43 -3.55 -3.67
C ILE A 80 9.58 -4.58 -4.78
N GLN A 81 10.14 -5.75 -4.49
CA GLN A 81 10.32 -6.81 -5.48
C GLN A 81 9.00 -7.34 -6.02
N LYS A 82 7.90 -7.13 -5.31
CA LYS A 82 6.56 -7.54 -5.76
C LYS A 82 5.88 -6.50 -6.62
N ALA A 83 6.42 -5.29 -6.69
CA ALA A 83 5.80 -4.18 -7.41
C ALA A 83 5.78 -4.43 -8.91
N LYS A 84 4.65 -4.15 -9.55
CA LYS A 84 4.47 -4.23 -11.00
C LYS A 84 4.33 -2.86 -11.65
N GLY A 85 4.20 -1.81 -10.87
CA GLY A 85 3.96 -0.47 -11.35
C GLY A 85 5.20 0.21 -11.89
N GLU A 86 4.99 1.21 -12.73
CA GLU A 86 6.07 2.10 -13.16
C GLU A 86 6.56 3.00 -12.02
N PHE A 87 5.67 3.30 -11.08
CA PHE A 87 5.96 4.17 -9.94
C PHE A 87 5.71 3.42 -8.65
N ILE A 88 6.47 3.75 -7.63
CA ILE A 88 6.32 3.16 -6.30
C ILE A 88 6.04 4.27 -5.31
N GLY A 89 4.98 4.10 -4.52
CA GLY A 89 4.68 4.99 -3.41
C GLY A 89 4.70 4.20 -2.11
N PHE A 90 5.16 4.84 -1.04
CA PHE A 90 5.16 4.23 0.29
C PHE A 90 4.20 4.98 1.20
N ILE A 91 3.45 4.23 1.99
CA ILE A 91 2.61 4.79 3.05
C ILE A 91 2.86 4.00 4.32
N ASP A 92 3.01 4.70 5.44
CA ASP A 92 3.12 4.06 6.75
C ASP A 92 1.72 3.79 7.31
N VAL A 93 1.61 2.84 8.24
CA VAL A 93 0.32 2.43 8.80
C VAL A 93 -0.40 3.56 9.54
N ASP A 94 0.32 4.61 9.94
CA ASP A 94 -0.24 5.77 10.65
C ASP A 94 -0.30 7.03 9.78
N ASP A 95 -0.06 6.88 8.47
CA ASP A 95 -0.15 8.01 7.53
C ASP A 95 -1.54 8.15 6.95
N LEU A 96 -1.87 9.39 6.58
CA LEU A 96 -3.08 9.70 5.82
C LEU A 96 -2.67 10.43 4.54
N TRP A 97 -3.14 9.94 3.40
CA TRP A 97 -2.89 10.59 2.13
C TRP A 97 -4.05 11.53 1.75
N GLU A 98 -3.71 12.72 1.28
CA GLU A 98 -4.69 13.62 0.70
C GLU A 98 -5.25 12.98 -0.58
N LYS A 99 -6.55 13.13 -0.83
CA LYS A 99 -7.26 12.38 -1.88
C LYS A 99 -6.72 12.57 -3.30
N ASN A 100 -6.04 13.66 -3.58
CA ASN A 100 -5.48 13.96 -4.90
C ASN A 100 -3.96 13.78 -4.96
N LYS A 101 -3.37 13.14 -3.95
CA LYS A 101 -1.92 12.99 -3.87
C LYS A 101 -1.35 12.30 -5.11
N LEU A 102 -1.89 11.14 -5.46
CA LEU A 102 -1.39 10.38 -6.62
C LEU A 102 -1.65 11.13 -7.92
N LYS A 103 -2.82 11.73 -8.05
CA LYS A 103 -3.17 12.50 -9.26
C LYS A 103 -2.17 13.63 -9.49
N LYS A 104 -1.82 14.36 -8.45
CA LYS A 104 -0.86 15.46 -8.55
C LYS A 104 0.54 14.95 -8.89
N GLN A 105 0.97 13.86 -8.27
CA GLN A 105 2.30 13.32 -8.51
C GLN A 105 2.45 12.75 -9.91
N ILE A 106 1.46 12.01 -10.39
CA ILE A 106 1.48 11.46 -11.75
C ILE A 106 1.53 12.58 -12.77
N LYS A 107 0.78 13.66 -12.56
CA LYS A 107 0.81 14.81 -13.46
C LYS A 107 2.22 15.40 -13.56
N LEU A 108 2.93 15.51 -12.46
CA LEU A 108 4.31 16.02 -12.47
C LEU A 108 5.26 15.15 -13.27
N PHE A 109 5.10 13.82 -13.22
CA PHE A 109 5.95 12.91 -13.97
C PHE A 109 5.68 12.93 -15.47
N ASN A 110 4.50 13.34 -15.88
CA ASN A 110 4.07 13.32 -17.30
C ASN A 110 4.14 14.68 -17.98
N ASP A 111 4.54 15.72 -17.28
CA ASP A 111 4.68 17.07 -17.86
C ASP A 111 6.05 17.26 -18.50
#